data_ac71fec9303ce26a5bdf5797eaa81edc
#
_entry.id   ac71fec9303ce26a5bdf5797eaa81edc
#
_cell.length_a   1.000
_cell.length_b   1.000
_cell.length_c   1.000
_cell.angle_alpha   90.00
_cell.angle_beta   90.00
_cell.angle_gamma   90.00
#
_symmetry.space_group_name_H-M   'P 1'
#
loop_
_entity.id
_entity.type
_entity.pdbx_description
1 polymer ?
#
loop_
_entity_poly.entity_id
_entity_poly.type
_entity_poly.pdbx_seq_one_letter_code
_entity_poly.pdbx_strand_id
1 'polypeptide(L)' 'MWYVYILDCKNNKPYVGCTDDLKDRIERHKKGYVTATKNIRPIKLRCYFAFKDKYIAFNFEKYLKSGSGRAFINKHF' A
#
# COMPACT_ATOMS: atom_id res chain seq x y z
N MET A 1 -16.11 -2.06 0.93
CA MET A 1 -14.97 -2.58 0.17
C MET A 1 -13.69 -2.30 0.94
N TRP A 2 -12.76 -3.23 0.92
CA TRP A 2 -11.43 -3.06 1.51
C TRP A 2 -10.38 -3.05 0.40
N TYR A 3 -9.37 -2.20 0.55
CA TYR A 3 -8.36 -2.00 -0.49
C TYR A 3 -6.98 -2.28 0.07
N VAL A 4 -6.19 -3.06 -0.67
CA VAL A 4 -4.76 -3.19 -0.43
C VAL A 4 -4.06 -2.38 -1.54
N TYR A 5 -3.19 -1.45 -1.16
CA TYR A 5 -2.58 -0.53 -2.11
C TYR A 5 -1.06 -0.57 -2.01
N ILE A 6 -0.42 -0.26 -3.13
CA ILE A 6 1.03 -0.19 -3.22
C ILE A 6 1.40 1.22 -3.67
N LEU A 7 2.28 1.87 -2.91
CA LEU A 7 2.78 3.21 -3.19
C LEU A 7 4.22 3.16 -3.67
N ASP A 8 4.55 4.01 -4.64
CA ASP A 8 5.92 4.36 -4.95
C ASP A 8 6.35 5.49 -4.03
N CYS A 9 7.50 5.36 -3.39
CA CYS A 9 8.02 6.32 -2.44
C CYS A 9 9.37 6.88 -2.92
N LYS A 10 9.77 8.00 -2.33
CA LYS A 10 11.03 8.67 -2.68
C LYS A 10 12.24 7.73 -2.55
N ASN A 11 12.22 6.80 -1.60
CA ASN A 11 13.32 5.86 -1.36
C ASN A 11 13.36 4.68 -2.35
N ASN A 12 12.50 4.68 -3.37
CA ASN A 12 12.38 3.63 -4.39
C ASN A 12 11.96 2.26 -3.84
N LYS A 13 11.44 2.22 -2.62
CA LYS A 13 10.90 0.99 -2.01
C LYS A 13 9.37 1.06 -2.00
N PRO A 14 8.67 -0.03 -2.37
CA PRO A 14 7.22 -0.01 -2.31
C PRO A 14 6.74 0.01 -0.85
N TYR A 15 5.68 0.76 -0.61
CA TYR A 15 4.95 0.71 0.65
C TYR A 15 3.60 0.07 0.41
N VAL A 16 3.23 -0.88 1.26
CA VAL A 16 1.96 -1.61 1.15
C VAL A 16 1.08 -1.25 2.35
N GLY A 17 -0.17 -0.92 2.09
CA GLY A 17 -1.14 -0.61 3.13
C GLY A 17 -2.51 -1.18 2.83
N CYS A 18 -3.41 -1.11 3.81
CA CYS A 18 -4.78 -1.58 3.68
C CYS A 18 -5.73 -0.54 4.30
N THR A 19 -6.85 -0.30 3.64
CA THR A 19 -7.83 0.69 4.11
C THR A 19 -9.21 0.40 3.53
N ASP A 20 -10.24 0.87 4.22
CA ASP A 20 -11.61 0.86 3.69
C ASP A 20 -11.96 2.15 2.94
N ASP A 21 -11.08 3.14 2.98
CA ASP A 21 -11.25 4.42 2.27
C ASP A 21 -9.94 4.79 1.56
N LEU A 22 -9.81 4.32 0.32
CA LEU A 22 -8.57 4.47 -0.43
C LEU A 22 -8.24 5.94 -0.71
N LYS A 23 -9.24 6.72 -1.14
CA LYS A 23 -9.04 8.12 -1.50
C LYS A 23 -8.56 8.94 -0.30
N ASP A 24 -9.21 8.80 0.84
CA ASP A 24 -8.82 9.50 2.07
C ASP A 24 -7.41 9.09 2.52
N ARG A 25 -7.13 7.79 2.49
CA ARG A 25 -5.83 7.28 2.95
C ARG A 25 -4.69 7.79 2.06
N ILE A 26 -4.87 7.82 0.74
CA ILE A 26 -3.85 8.35 -0.17
C ILE A 26 -3.61 9.83 0.09
N GLU A 27 -4.67 10.62 0.32
CA GLU A 27 -4.53 12.02 0.67
C GLU A 27 -3.74 12.21 1.98
N ARG A 28 -3.99 11.37 2.97
CA ARG A 28 -3.24 11.39 4.23
C ARG A 28 -1.76 11.10 4.03
N HIS A 29 -1.44 10.14 3.18
CA HIS A 29 -0.04 9.86 2.82
C HIS A 29 0.61 11.08 2.16
N LYS A 30 -0.07 11.70 1.22
CA LYS A 30 0.45 12.88 0.50
C LYS A 30 0.71 14.05 1.43
N LYS A 31 -0.16 14.24 2.42
CA LYS A 31 -0.05 15.34 3.39
C LYS A 31 0.94 15.07 4.52
N GLY A 32 1.51 13.86 4.58
CA GLY A 32 2.46 13.49 5.63
C GLY A 32 1.82 13.11 6.95
N TYR A 33 0.55 12.73 6.96
CA TYR A 33 -0.17 12.34 8.18
C TYR A 33 0.04 10.88 8.55
N VAL A 34 0.66 10.10 7.69
CA VAL A 34 0.97 8.70 7.98
C VAL A 34 2.45 8.61 8.36
N THR A 35 2.71 8.24 9.59
CA THR A 35 4.07 8.22 10.15
C THR A 35 5.03 7.35 9.31
N ALA A 36 4.56 6.21 8.83
CA ALA A 36 5.39 5.27 8.08
C ALA A 36 5.94 5.85 6.77
N THR A 37 5.23 6.80 6.14
CA THR A 37 5.63 7.37 4.85
C THR A 37 5.99 8.85 4.91
N LYS A 38 5.85 9.47 6.08
CA LYS A 38 6.06 10.90 6.27
C LYS A 38 7.41 11.38 5.73
N ASN A 39 8.47 10.64 5.98
CA ASN A 39 9.84 11.03 5.62
C ASN A 39 10.30 10.46 4.26
N ILE A 40 9.43 9.76 3.55
CA ILE A 40 9.74 9.19 2.24
C ILE A 40 8.79 9.70 1.15
N ARG A 41 8.19 10.86 1.41
CA ARG A 41 7.44 11.60 0.39
C ARG A 41 8.40 12.23 -0.62
N PRO A 42 7.95 12.50 -1.85
CA PRO A 42 6.60 12.30 -2.34
C PRO A 42 6.26 10.82 -2.53
N ILE A 43 4.97 10.52 -2.42
CA ILE A 43 4.44 9.18 -2.70
C ILE A 43 3.51 9.23 -3.90
N LYS A 44 3.39 8.11 -4.60
CA LYS A 44 2.51 7.97 -5.74
C LYS A 44 1.85 6.60 -5.69
N LEU A 45 0.55 6.54 -5.95
CA LEU A 45 -0.15 5.27 -6.02
C LEU A 45 0.33 4.48 -7.25
N ARG A 46 0.85 3.26 -7.02
CA ARG A 46 1.24 2.37 -8.11
C ARG A 46 0.05 1.53 -8.58
N CYS A 47 -0.61 0.88 -7.65
CA CYS A 47 -1.79 0.06 -7.92
C CYS A 47 -2.54 -0.23 -6.64
N TYR A 48 -3.73 -0.80 -6.77
CA TYR A 48 -4.51 -1.27 -5.62
C TYR A 48 -5.34 -2.47 -6.01
N PHE A 49 -5.77 -3.21 -4.99
CA PHE A 49 -6.62 -4.40 -5.10
C PHE A 49 -7.82 -4.20 -4.19
N ALA A 50 -9.02 -4.50 -4.69
CA ALA A 50 -10.25 -4.31 -3.93
C ALA A 50 -10.84 -5.67 -3.53
N PHE A 51 -11.25 -5.78 -2.26
CA PHE A 51 -11.83 -6.99 -1.69
C PHE A 51 -13.10 -6.66 -0.93
N LYS A 52 -14.11 -7.53 -1.04
CA LYS A 52 -15.31 -7.39 -0.21
C LYS A 52 -15.01 -7.78 1.24
N ASP A 53 -14.16 -8.77 1.44
CA ASP A 53 -13.87 -9.35 2.75
C ASP A 53 -12.62 -8.68 3.34
N LYS A 54 -12.81 -8.11 4.54
CA LYS A 54 -11.75 -7.44 5.30
C LYS A 54 -10.58 -8.37 5.60
N TYR A 55 -10.87 -9.61 5.98
CA TYR A 55 -9.82 -10.56 6.38
C TYR A 55 -9.01 -11.05 5.20
N ILE A 56 -9.63 -11.20 4.04
CA ILE A 56 -8.91 -11.53 2.81
C ILE A 56 -7.96 -10.37 2.46
N ALA A 57 -8.43 -9.13 2.56
CA ALA A 57 -7.58 -7.96 2.33
C ALA A 57 -6.40 -7.91 3.29
N PHE A 58 -6.63 -8.12 4.59
CA PHE A 58 -5.57 -8.12 5.60
C PHE A 58 -4.54 -9.21 5.35
N ASN A 59 -4.98 -10.41 4.98
CA ASN A 59 -4.09 -11.51 4.66
C ASN A 59 -3.25 -11.21 3.42
N PHE A 60 -3.84 -10.58 2.41
CA PHE A 60 -3.12 -10.18 1.21
C PHE A 60 -2.08 -9.10 1.50
N GLU A 61 -2.44 -8.09 2.31
CA GLU A 61 -1.48 -7.08 2.76
C GLU A 61 -0.29 -7.72 3.45
N LYS A 62 -0.56 -8.63 4.37
CA LYS A 62 0.48 -9.34 5.12
C LYS A 62 1.39 -10.14 4.18
N TYR A 63 0.78 -10.81 3.19
CA TYR A 63 1.54 -11.55 2.18
C TYR A 63 2.48 -10.63 1.40
N LEU A 64 1.96 -9.48 0.93
CA LEU A 64 2.77 -8.55 0.14
C LEU A 64 3.94 -7.95 0.92
N LYS A 65 3.84 -7.90 2.24
CA LYS A 65 4.92 -7.42 3.11
C LYS A 65 5.96 -8.49 3.42
N SER A 66 5.69 -9.75 3.09
CA SER A 66 6.64 -10.85 3.27
C SER A 66 7.70 -10.85 2.16
N GLY A 67 8.75 -11.66 2.32
CA GLY A 67 9.77 -11.82 1.29
C GLY A 67 9.21 -12.32 -0.03
N SER A 68 8.30 -13.31 0.02
CA SER A 68 7.64 -13.84 -1.17
C SER A 68 6.75 -12.79 -1.84
N GLY A 69 6.04 -11.98 -1.05
CA GLY A 69 5.19 -10.91 -1.55
C GLY A 69 6.00 -9.79 -2.21
N ARG A 70 7.16 -9.45 -1.66
CA ARG A 70 8.07 -8.46 -2.27
C ARG A 70 8.57 -8.94 -3.62
N ALA A 71 8.93 -10.21 -3.73
CA ALA A 71 9.32 -10.81 -5.01
C ALA A 71 8.17 -10.77 -6.01
N PHE A 72 6.95 -11.03 -5.55
CA PHE A 72 5.73 -10.93 -6.36
C PHE A 72 5.52 -9.52 -6.90
N ILE A 73 5.65 -8.50 -6.05
CA ILE A 73 5.53 -7.09 -6.47
C ILE A 73 6.59 -6.77 -7.52
N ASN A 74 7.84 -7.11 -7.28
CA ASN A 74 8.95 -6.81 -8.19
C ASN A 74 8.81 -7.50 -9.54
N LYS A 75 8.18 -8.68 -9.57
CA LYS A 75 8.00 -9.45 -10.79
C LYS A 75 6.80 -8.97 -11.62
N HIS A 76 5.71 -8.54 -10.98
CA HIS A 76 4.43 -8.31 -11.64
C HIS A 76 4.00 -6.85 -11.69
N PHE A 77 4.55 -6.01 -10.85
CA PHE A 77 4.17 -4.60 -10.74
C PHE A 77 5.42 -3.70 -10.68
#